data_875386c1cea1645aa073e8e21d7cb39e
#
_entry.id   875386c1cea1645aa073e8e21d7cb39e
#
_cell.length_a   1.000
_cell.length_b   1.000
_cell.length_c   1.000
_cell.angle_alpha   90.00
_cell.angle_beta   90.00
_cell.angle_gamma   90.00
#
_symmetry.space_group_name_H-M   'P 1'
#
loop_
_entity.id
_entity.type
_entity.pdbx_description
1 polymer ?
#
loop_
_entity_poly.entity_id
_entity_poly.type
_entity_poly.pdbx_seq_one_letter_code
_entity_poly.pdbx_strand_id
1 'polypeptide(L)'
;MKSAPLGKDILGVEVLNVSRHGFWLLVQAEELFVEFDQFPWFRDASIAEITNVSLPSSHHLYWSDLDVDLAVESLRDPKKYPLISNSGT
;
A
#
# COMPACT_ATOMS: atom_id res chain seq x y z
N MET A 1 18.72 -14.90 -1.09
CA MET A 1 18.56 -14.36 -1.34
C MET A 1 18.56 -13.64 -1.62
N LYS A 2 18.79 -13.67 -1.49
CA LYS A 2 18.81 -12.80 -1.60
C LYS A 2 18.82 -12.14 -2.43
N SER A 3 19.20 -12.10 -2.66
CA SER A 3 19.42 -11.40 -3.40
C SER A 3 18.66 -10.91 -4.08
N ALA A 4 18.47 -11.33 -4.37
CA ALA A 4 17.65 -10.93 -5.24
C ALA A 4 16.83 -9.88 -4.79
N PRO A 5 16.75 -9.69 -3.75
CA PRO A 5 15.98 -8.65 -3.25
C PRO A 5 16.30 -7.35 -3.91
N LEU A 6 17.40 -7.35 -4.55
CA LEU A 6 17.76 -6.14 -5.21
C LEU A 6 16.74 -5.67 -6.20
N GLY A 7 16.12 -6.60 -6.85
CA GLY A 7 15.12 -6.22 -7.83
C GLY A 7 13.99 -5.48 -7.19
N LYS A 8 13.64 -5.86 -6.00
CA LYS A 8 12.56 -5.22 -5.32
C LYS A 8 12.91 -3.81 -4.97
N ASP A 9 14.12 -3.59 -4.57
CA ASP A 9 14.54 -2.26 -4.22
C ASP A 9 14.37 -1.33 -5.39
N ILE A 10 14.64 -1.83 -6.55
CA ILE A 10 14.51 -1.03 -7.74
C ILE A 10 13.07 -0.65 -7.98
N LEU A 11 12.16 -1.53 -7.66
CA LEU A 11 10.76 -1.25 -7.86
C LEU A 11 10.22 -0.25 -6.88
N GLY A 12 10.89 -0.09 -5.78
CA GLY A 12 10.56 0.98 -4.85
C GLY A 12 9.47 0.72 -3.86
N VAL A 13 8.85 -0.46 -3.88
CA VAL A 13 7.79 -0.74 -2.92
C VAL A 13 7.80 -2.21 -2.50
N GLU A 14 7.53 -2.43 -1.23
CA GLU A 14 7.50 -3.77 -0.68
C GLU A 14 6.57 -3.81 0.52
N VAL A 15 5.83 -4.91 0.68
CA VAL A 15 5.01 -5.13 1.87
C VAL A 15 5.87 -5.82 2.90
N LEU A 16 5.96 -5.24 4.09
CA LEU A 16 6.85 -5.75 5.13
C LEU A 16 6.17 -6.70 6.10
N ASN A 17 4.97 -6.37 6.50
CA ASN A 17 4.32 -7.12 7.56
C ASN A 17 2.82 -6.93 7.47
N VAL A 18 2.06 -8.00 7.61
CA VAL A 18 0.61 -7.92 7.55
C VAL A 18 0.04 -8.41 8.87
N SER A 19 -0.85 -7.63 9.46
CA SER A 19 -1.48 -7.97 10.72
C SER A 19 -2.99 -7.86 10.55
N ARG A 20 -3.71 -8.13 11.61
CA ARG A 20 -5.16 -8.03 11.57
C ARG A 20 -5.63 -6.58 11.49
N HIS A 21 -4.75 -5.63 11.77
CA HIS A 21 -5.10 -4.21 11.75
C HIS A 21 -4.70 -3.51 10.47
N GLY A 22 -3.78 -4.07 9.72
CA GLY A 22 -3.28 -3.43 8.51
C GLY A 22 -1.94 -4.03 8.11
N PHE A 23 -1.22 -3.32 7.27
CA PHE A 23 0.09 -3.80 6.85
C PHE A 23 1.05 -2.63 6.66
N TRP A 24 2.33 -2.96 6.80
CA TRP A 24 3.38 -1.98 6.60
C TRP A 24 3.91 -2.05 5.18
N LEU A 25 4.16 -0.89 4.60
CA LEU A 25 4.77 -0.77 3.30
C LEU A 25 6.09 -0.05 3.43
N LEU A 26 7.07 -0.50 2.67
CA LEU A 26 8.30 0.23 2.51
C LEU A 26 8.25 0.86 1.13
N VAL A 27 8.19 2.18 1.06
CA VAL A 27 8.10 2.90 -0.21
C VAL A 27 9.31 3.79 -0.32
N GLN A 28 10.25 3.41 -1.16
CA GLN A 28 11.47 4.20 -1.38
C GLN A 28 12.12 4.57 -0.04
N ALA A 29 12.33 3.61 0.80
CA ALA A 29 13.00 3.78 2.09
C ALA A 29 12.13 4.43 3.18
N GLU A 30 10.89 4.68 2.89
CA GLU A 30 9.97 5.24 3.88
C GLU A 30 8.97 4.15 4.30
N GLU A 31 8.77 3.96 5.59
CA GLU A 31 7.81 2.98 6.08
C GLU A 31 6.48 3.63 6.33
N LEU A 32 5.43 3.07 5.76
CA LEU A 32 4.08 3.62 5.88
C LEU A 32 3.13 2.51 6.30
N PHE A 33 2.21 2.80 7.17
CA PHE A 33 1.24 1.81 7.63
C PHE A 33 -0.10 2.03 6.94
N VAL A 34 -0.66 0.95 6.41
CA VAL A 34 -1.96 0.99 5.75
C VAL A 34 -2.94 0.33 6.69
N GLU A 35 -3.81 1.11 7.30
CA GLU A 35 -4.76 0.64 8.29
C GLU A 35 -6.04 0.19 7.62
N PHE A 36 -6.53 -1.00 7.95
CA PHE A 36 -7.75 -1.51 7.31
C PHE A 36 -8.97 -0.64 7.58
N ASP A 37 -9.01 0.02 8.72
CA ASP A 37 -10.12 0.91 9.03
C ASP A 37 -10.12 2.15 8.14
N GLN A 38 -8.95 2.60 7.73
CA GLN A 38 -8.82 3.76 6.87
C GLN A 38 -8.92 3.37 5.40
N PHE A 39 -8.54 2.15 5.09
CA PHE A 39 -8.50 1.67 3.71
C PHE A 39 -9.19 0.31 3.63
N PRO A 40 -10.51 0.31 3.72
CA PRO A 40 -11.27 -0.93 3.87
C PRO A 40 -11.21 -1.91 2.69
N TRP A 41 -10.73 -1.46 1.56
CA TRP A 41 -10.60 -2.35 0.41
C TRP A 41 -9.69 -3.54 0.67
N PHE A 42 -8.78 -3.40 1.63
CA PHE A 42 -7.83 -4.47 1.91
C PHE A 42 -8.29 -5.43 2.99
N ARG A 43 -9.39 -5.11 3.65
CA ARG A 43 -9.82 -5.91 4.82
C ARG A 43 -10.01 -7.38 4.51
N ASP A 44 -10.63 -7.68 3.39
CA ASP A 44 -10.89 -9.06 3.00
C ASP A 44 -9.93 -9.55 1.93
N ALA A 45 -8.91 -8.81 1.63
CA ALA A 45 -7.97 -9.19 0.60
C ALA A 45 -7.02 -10.27 1.10
N SER A 46 -6.57 -11.11 0.19
CA SER A 46 -5.61 -12.16 0.54
C SER A 46 -4.22 -11.56 0.63
N ILE A 47 -3.32 -12.31 1.24
CA ILE A 47 -1.92 -11.89 1.33
C ILE A 47 -1.35 -11.70 -0.08
N ALA A 48 -1.70 -12.60 -0.99
CA ALA A 48 -1.21 -12.48 -2.36
C ALA A 48 -1.67 -11.18 -3.01
N GLU A 49 -2.91 -10.80 -2.76
CA GLU A 49 -3.44 -9.56 -3.33
C GLU A 49 -2.79 -8.33 -2.71
N ILE A 50 -2.59 -8.34 -1.41
CA ILE A 50 -1.98 -7.22 -0.71
C ILE A 50 -0.53 -7.05 -1.12
N THR A 51 0.19 -8.13 -1.33
CA THR A 51 1.60 -8.03 -1.69
C THR A 51 1.84 -7.73 -3.15
N ASN A 52 0.80 -7.83 -3.98
CA ASN A 52 0.94 -7.54 -5.40
C ASN A 52 0.72 -6.05 -5.66
N VAL A 53 1.63 -5.26 -5.16
CA VAL A 53 1.57 -3.80 -5.27
C VAL A 53 2.70 -3.31 -6.16
N SER A 54 2.44 -2.26 -6.92
CA SER A 54 3.46 -1.64 -7.75
C SER A 54 3.50 -0.15 -7.48
N LEU A 55 4.56 0.48 -7.93
CA LEU A 55 4.76 1.92 -7.76
C LEU A 55 4.94 2.51 -9.15
N PRO A 56 3.84 2.77 -9.86
CA PRO A 56 3.92 3.27 -11.22
C PRO A 56 4.55 4.66 -11.32
N SER A 57 4.50 5.41 -10.24
CA SER A 57 5.21 6.68 -10.17
C SER A 57 5.62 6.87 -8.72
N SER A 58 6.48 7.83 -8.45
CA SER A 58 6.94 8.06 -7.09
C SER A 58 5.82 8.53 -6.17
N HIS A 59 4.67 8.86 -6.71
CA HIS A 59 3.56 9.40 -5.92
C HIS A 59 2.37 8.48 -5.81
N HIS A 60 2.36 7.37 -6.53
CA HIS A 60 1.18 6.48 -6.57
C HIS A 60 1.51 5.02 -6.37
N LEU A 61 0.62 4.34 -5.69
CA LEU A 61 0.70 2.90 -5.48
C LEU A 61 -0.50 2.26 -6.15
N TYR A 62 -0.31 1.10 -6.75
CA TYR A 62 -1.38 0.41 -7.45
C TYR A 62 -1.40 -1.08 -7.11
N TRP A 63 -2.56 -1.57 -6.71
CA TRP A 63 -2.78 -3.00 -6.43
C TRP A 63 -3.67 -3.52 -7.55
N SER A 64 -3.07 -4.21 -8.50
CA SER A 64 -3.78 -4.62 -9.71
C SER A 64 -4.88 -5.63 -9.45
N ASP A 65 -4.70 -6.53 -8.52
CA ASP A 65 -5.72 -7.53 -8.23
C ASP A 65 -6.97 -6.94 -7.60
N LEU A 66 -6.81 -5.83 -6.92
CA LEU A 66 -7.91 -5.18 -6.22
C LEU A 66 -8.39 -3.95 -6.96
N ASP A 67 -7.67 -3.56 -7.98
CA ASP A 67 -7.94 -2.34 -8.74
C ASP A 67 -8.00 -1.12 -7.80
N VAL A 68 -7.02 -1.05 -6.91
CA VAL A 68 -6.92 0.03 -5.95
C VAL A 68 -5.72 0.89 -6.28
N ASP A 69 -5.94 2.19 -6.36
CA ASP A 69 -4.91 3.16 -6.68
C ASP A 69 -4.88 4.19 -5.55
N LEU A 70 -3.76 4.31 -4.87
CA LEU A 70 -3.64 5.24 -3.76
C LEU A 70 -2.45 6.16 -3.95
N ALA A 71 -2.65 7.42 -3.59
CA ALA A 71 -1.54 8.34 -3.55
C ALA A 71 -0.70 8.03 -2.32
N VAL A 72 0.61 8.06 -2.46
CA VAL A 72 1.51 7.83 -1.34
C VAL A 72 1.22 8.83 -0.22
N GLU A 73 0.92 10.05 -0.60
CA GLU A 73 0.63 11.10 0.38
C GLU A 73 -0.56 10.76 1.28
N SER A 74 -1.54 10.04 0.75
CA SER A 74 -2.70 9.68 1.55
C SER A 74 -2.35 8.71 2.66
N LEU A 75 -1.23 8.00 2.53
CA LEU A 75 -0.78 7.08 3.57
C LEU A 75 0.04 7.82 4.62
N ARG A 76 0.69 8.90 4.22
CA ARG A 76 1.47 9.68 5.18
C ARG A 76 0.57 10.41 6.15
N ASP A 77 -0.58 10.86 5.66
CA ASP A 77 -1.49 11.64 6.46
C ASP A 77 -2.94 11.29 6.10
N PRO A 78 -3.42 10.14 6.54
CA PRO A 78 -4.76 9.70 6.18
C PRO A 78 -5.87 10.63 6.61
N LYS A 79 -5.65 11.39 7.66
CA LYS A 79 -6.67 12.31 8.12
C LYS A 79 -6.85 13.47 7.17
N LYS A 80 -5.79 13.81 6.47
CA LYS A 80 -5.83 14.90 5.53
C LYS A 80 -6.57 14.49 4.26
N TYR A 81 -6.62 13.19 3.98
CA TYR A 81 -7.26 12.67 2.77
C TYR A 81 -8.29 11.63 3.18
N PRO A 82 -9.37 12.05 3.80
CA PRO A 82 -10.36 11.11 4.32
C PRO A 82 -11.06 10.36 3.20
N LEU A 83 -11.13 9.06 3.38
CA LEU A 83 -11.75 8.23 2.37
C LEU A 83 -13.21 8.46 2.25
N ILE A 84 -13.79 8.85 3.31
CA ILE A 84 -15.18 9.04 3.31
C ILE A 84 -15.64 9.97 2.27
N SER A 85 -14.89 11.01 2.10
CA SER A 85 -15.29 11.96 1.11
C SER A 85 -15.26 11.31 -0.23
N ASN A 86 -14.51 10.27 -0.36
CA ASN A 86 -14.47 9.64 -1.60
C ASN A 86 -15.57 8.78 -1.78
N SER A 87 -15.94 8.16 -0.80
CA SER A 87 -16.93 7.21 -1.00
C SER A 87 -18.05 7.96 -1.46
N GLY A 88 -17.73 9.12 -1.46
CA GLY A 88 -18.63 9.75 -2.06
C GLY A 88 -19.78 9.15 -1.77
N THR A 89 -19.27 8.81 -1.33
CA THR A 89 -19.93 8.20 -1.25
C THR A 89 -20.48 8.20 -0.90
#